data_d866b6dabcb25ce7ca9dc8ea6b9a727a
#
_entry.id   d866b6dabcb25ce7ca9dc8ea6b9a727a
#
_cell.length_a   1.000
_cell.length_b   1.000
_cell.length_c   1.000
_cell.angle_alpha   90.00
_cell.angle_beta   90.00
_cell.angle_gamma   90.00
#
_symmetry.space_group_name_H-M   'P 1'
#
loop_
_entity.id
_entity.type
_entity.pdbx_description
1 polymer ?
#
loop_
_entity_poly.entity_id
_entity_poly.type
_entity_poly.pdbx_seq_one_letter_code
_entity_poly.pdbx_strand_id
1 'polypeptide(L)'
;MRQGYNDIINQRLFPPIFILGLTGIALSLSMGQLPIAMGLIGLPVLFIMAIQSVRYPVALFFIIFTVNYYLLAVTRYIQIDGLSFLMDSLMAILFVLIIIHSALSRNIEWKHAINTFTIGMFIWLLYCLAEIANPTGLLEAWVLSRTLILNGFLISLIISVVITKNSQVRWIITLLSIFSLTAALKAFAQKYIGFDYGELQWLNNGGALTHIIGYGTRYFSFFTDAGNFGSNMGCASLLFTLMAMYVSKTGQRIYYF
;
A
#
# COMPACT_ATOMS: atom_id res chain seq x y z
N MET A 1 -40.00 -12.54 -3.28
CA MET A 1 -39.90 -11.22 -2.63
C MET A 1 -38.52 -10.50 -2.84
N ARG A 2 -37.39 -11.15 -2.98
CA ARG A 2 -36.08 -10.46 -3.23
C ARG A 2 -35.94 -9.85 -4.63
N GLN A 3 -36.53 -10.42 -5.69
CA GLN A 3 -36.42 -9.88 -7.05
C GLN A 3 -37.15 -8.54 -7.21
N GLY A 4 -38.36 -8.38 -6.63
CA GLY A 4 -39.10 -7.13 -6.75
C GLY A 4 -38.47 -5.91 -6.05
N TYR A 5 -37.65 -6.11 -5.01
CA TYR A 5 -36.97 -5.01 -4.32
C TYR A 5 -35.81 -4.44 -5.14
N ASN A 6 -35.05 -5.31 -5.82
CA ASN A 6 -33.96 -4.90 -6.69
C ASN A 6 -34.45 -4.14 -7.94
N ASP A 7 -35.61 -4.50 -8.47
CA ASP A 7 -36.18 -3.82 -9.64
C ASP A 7 -36.72 -2.41 -9.31
N ILE A 8 -37.23 -2.19 -8.10
CA ILE A 8 -37.70 -0.86 -7.65
C ILE A 8 -36.52 0.09 -7.45
N ILE A 9 -35.42 -0.36 -6.87
CA ILE A 9 -34.22 0.45 -6.66
C ILE A 9 -33.54 0.79 -8.01
N ASN A 10 -33.40 -0.19 -8.90
CA ASN A 10 -32.76 0.04 -10.19
C ASN A 10 -33.62 0.91 -11.14
N GLN A 11 -34.93 0.73 -11.17
CA GLN A 11 -35.76 1.45 -12.14
C GLN A 11 -36.24 2.83 -11.68
N ARG A 12 -36.41 3.05 -10.37
CA ARG A 12 -36.99 4.30 -9.86
C ARG A 12 -35.98 5.24 -9.21
N LEU A 13 -34.96 4.72 -8.51
CA LEU A 13 -34.00 5.55 -7.77
C LEU A 13 -32.70 5.79 -8.53
N PHE A 14 -32.27 4.86 -9.37
CA PHE A 14 -31.01 5.01 -10.11
C PHE A 14 -31.03 6.22 -11.07
N PRO A 15 -32.07 6.44 -11.92
CA PRO A 15 -32.03 7.58 -12.84
C PRO A 15 -31.95 8.95 -12.16
N PRO A 16 -32.72 9.27 -11.11
CA PRO A 16 -32.59 10.58 -10.46
C PRO A 16 -31.26 10.77 -9.74
N ILE A 17 -30.71 9.74 -9.10
CA ILE A 17 -29.39 9.80 -8.45
C ILE A 17 -28.29 10.01 -9.50
N PHE A 18 -28.36 9.32 -10.63
CA PHE A 18 -27.42 9.45 -11.73
C PHE A 18 -27.45 10.85 -12.37
N ILE A 19 -28.65 11.40 -12.62
CA ILE A 19 -28.83 12.75 -13.12
C ILE A 19 -28.27 13.78 -12.13
N LEU A 20 -28.55 13.62 -10.83
CA LEU A 20 -28.04 14.49 -9.78
C LEU A 20 -26.50 14.45 -9.70
N GLY A 21 -25.91 13.27 -9.85
CA GLY A 21 -24.45 13.11 -9.93
C GLY A 21 -23.85 13.82 -11.15
N LEU A 22 -24.44 13.63 -12.33
CA LEU A 22 -23.98 14.29 -13.57
C LEU A 22 -24.11 15.82 -13.49
N THR A 23 -25.23 16.33 -12.96
CA THR A 23 -25.41 17.78 -12.78
C THR A 23 -24.42 18.36 -11.76
N GLY A 24 -24.14 17.65 -10.67
CA GLY A 24 -23.12 18.03 -9.71
C GLY A 24 -21.72 18.10 -10.31
N ILE A 25 -21.35 17.12 -11.14
CA ILE A 25 -20.07 17.11 -11.88
C ILE A 25 -20.01 18.29 -12.85
N ALA A 26 -21.04 18.51 -13.65
CA ALA A 26 -21.09 19.60 -14.62
C ALA A 26 -21.00 20.96 -13.96
N LEU A 27 -21.72 21.20 -12.85
CA LEU A 27 -21.64 22.42 -12.06
C LEU A 27 -20.25 22.62 -11.45
N SER A 28 -19.66 21.57 -10.88
CA SER A 28 -18.30 21.66 -10.29
C SER A 28 -17.26 22.02 -11.35
N LEU A 29 -17.37 21.46 -12.54
CA LEU A 29 -16.47 21.78 -13.67
C LEU A 29 -16.68 23.21 -14.16
N SER A 30 -17.94 23.67 -14.28
CA SER A 30 -18.25 25.05 -14.72
C SER A 30 -17.77 26.10 -13.72
N MET A 31 -17.71 25.75 -12.43
CA MET A 31 -17.17 26.61 -11.35
C MET A 31 -15.65 26.50 -11.17
N GLY A 32 -14.96 25.71 -12.00
CA GLY A 32 -13.51 25.48 -11.89
C GLY A 32 -13.09 24.64 -10.67
N GLN A 33 -14.04 23.99 -10.00
CA GLN A 33 -13.78 23.18 -8.81
C GLN A 33 -13.42 21.74 -9.19
N LEU A 34 -12.30 21.55 -9.87
CA LEU A 34 -11.82 20.26 -10.36
C LEU A 34 -11.74 19.18 -9.26
N PRO A 35 -11.26 19.45 -8.02
CA PRO A 35 -11.21 18.44 -6.96
C PRO A 35 -12.59 17.90 -6.57
N ILE A 36 -13.62 18.73 -6.57
CA ILE A 36 -14.99 18.31 -6.27
C ILE A 36 -15.56 17.41 -7.39
N ALA A 37 -15.34 17.81 -8.65
CA ALA A 37 -15.74 17.00 -9.79
C ALA A 37 -15.07 15.62 -9.78
N MET A 38 -13.76 15.58 -9.50
CA MET A 38 -13.01 14.33 -9.36
C MET A 38 -13.51 13.46 -8.19
N GLY A 39 -13.86 14.07 -7.07
CA GLY A 39 -14.48 13.39 -5.92
C GLY A 39 -15.82 12.75 -6.28
N LEU A 40 -16.70 13.49 -6.97
CA LEU A 40 -18.01 12.99 -7.41
C LEU A 40 -17.92 11.84 -8.43
N ILE A 41 -16.91 11.85 -9.29
CA ILE A 41 -16.63 10.73 -10.22
C ILE A 41 -16.01 9.55 -9.46
N GLY A 42 -15.10 9.82 -8.54
CA GLY A 42 -14.38 8.79 -7.79
C GLY A 42 -15.25 8.04 -6.77
N LEU A 43 -16.22 8.72 -6.12
CA LEU A 43 -17.07 8.11 -5.10
C LEU A 43 -17.82 6.85 -5.56
N PRO A 44 -18.52 6.81 -6.70
CA PRO A 44 -19.17 5.58 -7.18
C PRO A 44 -18.17 4.47 -7.47
N VAL A 45 -17.01 4.81 -8.03
CA VAL A 45 -15.93 3.83 -8.29
C VAL A 45 -15.40 3.26 -6.99
N LEU A 46 -15.12 4.10 -6.00
CA LEU A 46 -14.70 3.67 -4.67
C LEU A 46 -15.76 2.81 -3.98
N PHE A 47 -17.04 3.16 -4.12
CA PHE A 47 -18.14 2.39 -3.55
C PHE A 47 -18.27 1.01 -4.20
N ILE A 48 -18.18 0.92 -5.53
CA ILE A 48 -18.16 -0.37 -6.24
C ILE A 48 -16.93 -1.18 -5.83
N MET A 49 -15.76 -0.55 -5.75
CA MET A 49 -14.53 -1.20 -5.29
C MET A 49 -14.68 -1.69 -3.85
N ALA A 50 -15.29 -0.93 -2.95
CA ALA A 50 -15.54 -1.34 -1.57
C ALA A 50 -16.44 -2.56 -1.50
N ILE A 51 -17.57 -2.58 -2.26
CA ILE A 51 -18.48 -3.74 -2.32
C ILE A 51 -17.75 -4.97 -2.87
N GLN A 52 -17.01 -4.82 -3.96
CA GLN A 52 -16.23 -5.92 -4.54
C GLN A 52 -15.10 -6.38 -3.59
N SER A 53 -14.52 -5.46 -2.85
CA SER A 53 -13.46 -5.72 -1.89
C SER A 53 -13.94 -6.55 -0.70
N VAL A 54 -15.15 -6.28 -0.20
CA VAL A 54 -15.79 -7.14 0.81
C VAL A 54 -15.98 -8.55 0.27
N ARG A 55 -16.25 -8.70 -1.04
CA ARG A 55 -16.45 -10.01 -1.68
C ARG A 55 -15.13 -10.74 -1.95
N TYR A 56 -14.06 -10.01 -2.23
CA TYR A 56 -12.75 -10.55 -2.63
C TYR A 56 -11.59 -9.93 -1.84
N PRO A 57 -11.46 -10.23 -0.53
CA PRO A 57 -10.45 -9.59 0.34
C PRO A 57 -9.02 -9.87 -0.10
N VAL A 58 -8.76 -11.03 -0.73
CA VAL A 58 -7.45 -11.38 -1.29
C VAL A 58 -7.05 -10.42 -2.42
N ALA A 59 -7.97 -10.12 -3.34
CA ALA A 59 -7.68 -9.20 -4.45
C ALA A 59 -7.41 -7.79 -3.94
N LEU A 60 -8.20 -7.33 -2.96
CA LEU A 60 -7.99 -6.04 -2.33
C LEU A 60 -6.62 -5.96 -1.63
N PHE A 61 -6.23 -7.02 -0.91
CA PHE A 61 -4.90 -7.09 -0.31
C PHE A 61 -3.80 -6.88 -1.35
N PHE A 62 -3.86 -7.56 -2.49
CA PHE A 62 -2.84 -7.40 -3.54
C PHE A 62 -2.82 -6.00 -4.14
N ILE A 63 -3.99 -5.37 -4.33
CA ILE A 63 -4.08 -3.98 -4.82
C ILE A 63 -3.44 -3.03 -3.82
N ILE A 64 -3.83 -3.09 -2.54
CA ILE A 64 -3.29 -2.20 -1.50
C ILE A 64 -1.79 -2.43 -1.29
N PHE A 65 -1.35 -3.68 -1.32
CA PHE A 65 0.06 -4.03 -1.22
C PHE A 65 0.89 -3.41 -2.35
N THR A 66 0.36 -3.45 -3.58
CA THR A 66 1.01 -2.82 -4.75
C THR A 66 1.00 -1.29 -4.64
N VAL A 67 -0.15 -0.70 -4.28
CA VAL A 67 -0.27 0.76 -4.12
C VAL A 67 0.69 1.26 -3.05
N ASN A 68 0.74 0.62 -1.89
CA ASN A 68 1.62 1.03 -0.80
C ASN A 68 3.10 0.98 -1.19
N TYR A 69 3.51 0.04 -2.02
CA TYR A 69 4.91 -0.03 -2.46
C TYR A 69 5.34 1.19 -3.28
N TYR A 70 4.47 1.66 -4.18
CA TYR A 70 4.79 2.78 -5.07
C TYR A 70 4.34 4.14 -4.55
N LEU A 71 3.51 4.18 -3.51
CA LEU A 71 2.91 5.43 -3.03
C LEU A 71 3.94 6.47 -2.61
N LEU A 72 5.03 6.03 -1.98
CA LEU A 72 6.12 6.92 -1.56
C LEU A 72 6.84 7.58 -2.75
N ALA A 73 6.91 6.91 -3.90
CA ALA A 73 7.44 7.52 -5.11
C ALA A 73 6.55 8.68 -5.58
N VAL A 74 5.22 8.52 -5.48
CA VAL A 74 4.24 9.52 -5.91
C VAL A 74 4.36 10.82 -5.12
N THR A 75 4.76 10.75 -3.84
CA THR A 75 4.94 11.95 -2.98
C THR A 75 5.95 12.94 -3.53
N ARG A 76 6.89 12.50 -4.36
CA ARG A 76 7.90 13.38 -4.98
C ARG A 76 7.36 14.19 -6.14
N TYR A 77 6.34 13.68 -6.81
CA TYR A 77 5.72 14.30 -7.97
C TYR A 77 4.49 15.13 -7.58
N ILE A 78 3.81 14.71 -6.52
CA ILE A 78 2.59 15.35 -6.04
C ILE A 78 2.86 15.78 -4.60
N GLN A 79 3.03 17.07 -4.39
CA GLN A 79 3.24 17.66 -3.06
C GLN A 79 1.90 17.77 -2.33
N ILE A 80 1.42 16.64 -1.81
CA ILE A 80 0.23 16.58 -0.97
C ILE A 80 0.68 16.22 0.45
N ASP A 81 0.42 17.13 1.38
CA ASP A 81 0.65 16.87 2.79
C ASP A 81 -0.22 15.73 3.27
N GLY A 82 0.35 14.87 4.11
CA GLY A 82 -0.40 13.76 4.71
C GLY A 82 -0.54 12.50 3.84
N LEU A 83 0.17 12.38 2.70
CA LEU A 83 0.11 11.18 1.87
C LEU A 83 0.56 9.90 2.63
N SER A 84 1.42 10.04 3.64
CA SER A 84 1.79 8.93 4.54
C SER A 84 0.60 8.40 5.34
N PHE A 85 -0.35 9.26 5.73
CA PHE A 85 -1.60 8.83 6.37
C PHE A 85 -2.48 7.99 5.47
N LEU A 86 -2.38 8.17 4.14
CA LEU A 86 -3.12 7.36 3.18
C LEU A 86 -2.69 5.88 3.26
N MET A 87 -1.41 5.61 3.45
CA MET A 87 -0.91 4.24 3.62
C MET A 87 -1.53 3.57 4.86
N ASP A 88 -1.52 4.27 6.00
CA ASP A 88 -2.10 3.80 7.26
C ASP A 88 -3.62 3.58 7.09
N SER A 89 -4.30 4.53 6.45
CA SER A 89 -5.74 4.45 6.19
C SER A 89 -6.11 3.29 5.28
N LEU A 90 -5.35 3.03 4.22
CA LEU A 90 -5.59 1.90 3.31
C LEU A 90 -5.45 0.56 4.04
N MET A 91 -4.44 0.42 4.92
CA MET A 91 -4.25 -0.79 5.71
C MET A 91 -5.37 -0.98 6.74
N ALA A 92 -5.80 0.10 7.41
CA ALA A 92 -6.92 0.08 8.35
C ALA A 92 -8.24 -0.27 7.65
N ILE A 93 -8.53 0.33 6.50
CA ILE A 93 -9.71 0.03 5.68
C ILE A 93 -9.68 -1.44 5.25
N LEU A 94 -8.57 -1.94 4.76
CA LEU A 94 -8.43 -3.35 4.40
C LEU A 94 -8.77 -4.26 5.58
N PHE A 95 -8.25 -3.96 6.76
CA PHE A 95 -8.51 -4.74 7.96
C PHE A 95 -10.00 -4.73 8.33
N VAL A 96 -10.65 -3.57 8.32
CA VAL A 96 -12.10 -3.44 8.58
C VAL A 96 -12.92 -4.23 7.55
N LEU A 97 -12.57 -4.16 6.26
CA LEU A 97 -13.26 -4.91 5.20
C LEU A 97 -13.08 -6.43 5.36
N ILE A 98 -11.94 -6.89 5.86
CA ILE A 98 -11.73 -8.32 6.19
C ILE A 98 -12.63 -8.75 7.35
N ILE A 99 -12.78 -7.92 8.39
CA ILE A 99 -13.70 -8.19 9.51
C ILE A 99 -15.14 -8.29 8.99
N ILE A 100 -15.58 -7.35 8.16
CA ILE A 100 -16.91 -7.35 7.55
C ILE A 100 -17.10 -8.61 6.69
N HIS A 101 -16.12 -8.95 5.84
CA HIS A 101 -16.16 -10.18 5.04
C HIS A 101 -16.27 -11.42 5.92
N SER A 102 -15.51 -11.51 6.99
CA SER A 102 -15.54 -12.61 7.94
C SER A 102 -16.91 -12.75 8.61
N ALA A 103 -17.55 -11.64 8.99
CA ALA A 103 -18.87 -11.64 9.59
C ALA A 103 -19.95 -12.10 8.61
N LEU A 104 -19.83 -11.75 7.33
CA LEU A 104 -20.82 -12.08 6.29
C LEU A 104 -20.67 -13.49 5.73
N SER A 105 -19.42 -13.94 5.48
CA SER A 105 -19.15 -15.19 4.76
C SER A 105 -18.63 -16.34 5.63
N ARG A 106 -18.23 -16.06 6.87
CA ARG A 106 -17.67 -17.01 7.84
C ARG A 106 -16.52 -17.90 7.30
N ASN A 107 -15.83 -17.43 6.26
CA ASN A 107 -14.79 -18.20 5.55
C ASN A 107 -13.37 -17.91 6.08
N ILE A 108 -13.22 -16.96 7.00
CA ILE A 108 -11.93 -16.59 7.58
C ILE A 108 -11.72 -17.29 8.91
N GLU A 109 -10.63 -18.04 9.00
CA GLU A 109 -10.23 -18.70 10.24
C GLU A 109 -9.26 -17.82 11.02
N TRP A 110 -9.78 -17.03 11.94
CA TRP A 110 -8.99 -16.12 12.78
C TRP A 110 -7.95 -16.82 13.67
N LYS A 111 -8.07 -18.12 13.88
CA LYS A 111 -7.05 -18.90 14.60
C LYS A 111 -5.67 -18.80 13.94
N HIS A 112 -5.58 -18.59 12.63
CA HIS A 112 -4.32 -18.42 11.92
C HIS A 112 -3.61 -17.09 12.27
N ALA A 113 -4.34 -16.10 12.80
CA ALA A 113 -3.77 -14.87 13.30
C ALA A 113 -2.92 -15.09 14.56
N ILE A 114 -3.20 -16.17 15.32
CA ILE A 114 -2.47 -16.52 16.54
C ILE A 114 -1.27 -17.38 16.16
N ASN A 115 -0.21 -16.75 15.71
CA ASN A 115 1.06 -17.41 15.39
C ASN A 115 2.22 -16.62 16.02
N THR A 116 3.39 -17.24 16.12
CA THR A 116 4.56 -16.66 16.78
C THR A 116 4.96 -15.31 16.19
N PHE A 117 4.86 -15.15 14.87
CA PHE A 117 5.23 -13.91 14.19
C PHE A 117 4.25 -12.78 14.52
N THR A 118 2.94 -13.02 14.42
CA THR A 118 1.91 -12.02 14.73
C THR A 118 1.94 -11.65 16.22
N ILE A 119 2.18 -12.63 17.11
CA ILE A 119 2.34 -12.35 18.54
C ILE A 119 3.58 -11.49 18.79
N GLY A 120 4.70 -11.79 18.14
CA GLY A 120 5.91 -10.98 18.24
C GLY A 120 5.69 -9.54 17.78
N MET A 121 5.00 -9.35 16.65
CA MET A 121 4.64 -8.03 16.15
C MET A 121 3.66 -7.29 17.07
N PHE A 122 2.76 -8.01 17.74
CA PHE A 122 1.86 -7.42 18.72
C PHE A 122 2.61 -6.97 19.99
N ILE A 123 3.55 -7.78 20.49
CA ILE A 123 4.41 -7.39 21.62
C ILE A 123 5.23 -6.15 21.26
N TRP A 124 5.80 -6.11 20.05
CA TRP A 124 6.49 -4.93 19.55
C TRP A 124 5.58 -3.70 19.52
N LEU A 125 4.35 -3.84 19.00
CA LEU A 125 3.36 -2.76 19.00
C LEU A 125 3.10 -2.25 20.41
N LEU A 126 2.89 -3.14 21.39
CA LEU A 126 2.67 -2.76 22.80
C LEU A 126 3.89 -2.03 23.39
N TYR A 127 5.10 -2.49 23.10
CA TYR A 127 6.32 -1.82 23.51
C TYR A 127 6.40 -0.39 22.92
N CYS A 128 6.17 -0.25 21.64
CA CYS A 128 6.19 1.06 20.96
C CYS A 128 5.08 2.00 21.47
N LEU A 129 3.91 1.47 21.84
CA LEU A 129 2.87 2.26 22.48
C LEU A 129 3.28 2.72 23.87
N ALA A 130 3.98 1.88 24.64
CA ALA A 130 4.50 2.24 25.96
C ALA A 130 5.56 3.36 25.86
N GLU A 131 6.34 3.43 24.77
CA GLU A 131 7.31 4.51 24.54
C GLU A 131 6.67 5.90 24.41
N ILE A 132 5.37 6.01 24.16
CA ILE A 132 4.66 7.31 24.22
C ILE A 132 4.74 7.94 25.60
N ALA A 133 4.78 7.12 26.64
CA ALA A 133 4.90 7.56 28.03
C ALA A 133 6.34 7.86 28.46
N ASN A 134 7.32 7.67 27.59
CA ASN A 134 8.73 7.95 27.89
C ASN A 134 8.96 9.45 28.07
N PRO A 135 9.38 9.92 29.25
CA PRO A 135 9.53 11.35 29.55
C PRO A 135 10.63 12.02 28.74
N THR A 136 11.56 11.28 28.17
CA THR A 136 12.61 11.80 27.28
C THR A 136 12.25 11.67 25.79
N GLY A 137 11.13 11.05 25.46
CA GLY A 137 10.64 10.83 24.11
C GLY A 137 9.98 12.08 23.53
N LEU A 138 10.08 12.22 22.20
CA LEU A 138 9.36 13.23 21.44
C LEU A 138 8.13 12.58 20.78
N LEU A 139 6.94 13.04 21.15
CA LEU A 139 5.68 12.53 20.58
C LEU A 139 5.65 12.69 19.04
N GLU A 140 6.20 13.77 18.52
CA GLU A 140 6.30 14.00 17.07
C GLU A 140 7.13 12.91 16.36
N ALA A 141 8.26 12.53 16.94
CA ALA A 141 9.09 11.44 16.41
C ALA A 141 8.34 10.09 16.40
N TRP A 142 7.56 9.82 17.48
CA TRP A 142 6.71 8.65 17.55
C TRP A 142 5.64 8.67 16.45
N VAL A 143 4.96 9.81 16.26
CA VAL A 143 3.94 9.98 15.21
C VAL A 143 4.54 9.75 13.81
N LEU A 144 5.76 10.18 13.55
CA LEU A 144 6.45 9.94 12.28
C LEU A 144 6.82 8.46 12.08
N SER A 145 7.14 7.73 13.16
CA SER A 145 7.54 6.32 13.11
C SER A 145 6.36 5.34 13.13
N ARG A 146 5.14 5.80 13.45
CA ARG A 146 3.96 4.95 13.68
C ARG A 146 3.63 4.01 12.52
N THR A 147 3.82 4.48 11.29
CA THR A 147 3.51 3.71 10.06
C THR A 147 4.26 2.38 10.04
N LEU A 148 5.53 2.38 10.42
CA LEU A 148 6.33 1.15 10.47
C LEU A 148 5.74 0.13 11.46
N ILE A 149 5.34 0.61 12.63
CA ILE A 149 4.87 -0.22 13.74
C ILE A 149 3.47 -0.75 13.46
N LEU A 150 2.53 0.14 13.15
CA LEU A 150 1.13 -0.20 12.91
C LEU A 150 0.96 -1.06 11.67
N ASN A 151 1.58 -0.68 10.56
CA ASN A 151 1.48 -1.45 9.32
C ASN A 151 2.22 -2.78 9.42
N GLY A 152 3.33 -2.86 10.14
CA GLY A 152 4.01 -4.12 10.41
C GLY A 152 3.11 -5.14 11.12
N PHE A 153 2.41 -4.72 12.18
CA PHE A 153 1.44 -5.56 12.88
C PHE A 153 0.23 -5.89 12.00
N LEU A 154 -0.41 -4.89 11.38
CA LEU A 154 -1.59 -5.10 10.53
C LEU A 154 -1.30 -6.03 9.37
N ILE A 155 -0.18 -5.87 8.67
CA ILE A 155 0.18 -6.73 7.54
C ILE A 155 0.44 -8.16 7.99
N SER A 156 1.09 -8.38 9.14
CA SER A 156 1.33 -9.71 9.70
C SER A 156 0.03 -10.44 10.00
N LEU A 157 -0.94 -9.74 10.60
CA LEU A 157 -2.26 -10.25 10.92
C LEU A 157 -3.08 -10.53 9.66
N ILE A 158 -3.14 -9.58 8.73
CA ILE A 158 -3.89 -9.69 7.48
C ILE A 158 -3.36 -10.86 6.63
N ILE A 159 -2.05 -10.96 6.43
CA ILE A 159 -1.45 -12.05 5.66
C ILE A 159 -1.81 -13.41 6.28
N SER A 160 -1.73 -13.52 7.60
CA SER A 160 -2.01 -14.78 8.30
C SER A 160 -3.44 -15.28 8.10
N VAL A 161 -4.42 -14.40 7.94
CA VAL A 161 -5.84 -14.78 7.79
C VAL A 161 -6.33 -14.80 6.34
N VAL A 162 -5.71 -14.02 5.45
CA VAL A 162 -6.16 -13.87 4.05
C VAL A 162 -5.40 -14.78 3.11
N ILE A 163 -4.10 -14.98 3.35
CA ILE A 163 -3.23 -15.76 2.48
C ILE A 163 -3.16 -17.20 2.98
N THR A 164 -4.09 -18.02 2.51
CA THR A 164 -4.23 -19.43 2.94
C THR A 164 -3.82 -20.44 1.88
N LYS A 165 -3.66 -20.03 0.61
CA LYS A 165 -3.35 -20.92 -0.52
C LYS A 165 -1.92 -20.71 -1.02
N ASN A 166 -1.24 -21.80 -1.37
CA ASN A 166 0.11 -21.75 -1.96
C ASN A 166 0.18 -20.91 -3.25
N SER A 167 -0.90 -20.84 -4.02
CA SER A 167 -0.97 -19.99 -5.21
C SER A 167 -0.89 -18.50 -4.85
N GLN A 168 -1.51 -18.08 -3.74
CA GLN A 168 -1.46 -16.70 -3.26
C GLN A 168 -0.05 -16.33 -2.77
N VAL A 169 0.64 -17.25 -2.09
CA VAL A 169 2.05 -17.06 -1.70
C VAL A 169 2.94 -16.87 -2.94
N ARG A 170 2.73 -17.67 -3.99
CA ARG A 170 3.44 -17.50 -5.27
C ARG A 170 3.20 -16.11 -5.87
N TRP A 171 1.96 -15.60 -5.81
CA TRP A 171 1.65 -14.25 -6.27
C TRP A 171 2.39 -13.17 -5.47
N ILE A 172 2.49 -13.30 -4.14
CA ILE A 172 3.28 -12.38 -3.29
C ILE A 172 4.74 -12.38 -3.74
N ILE A 173 5.35 -13.57 -3.90
CA ILE A 173 6.75 -13.68 -4.33
C ILE A 173 6.94 -13.08 -5.72
N THR A 174 6.01 -13.31 -6.65
CA THR A 174 6.06 -12.70 -7.99
C THR A 174 5.96 -11.18 -7.92
N LEU A 175 5.04 -10.63 -7.13
CA LEU A 175 4.94 -9.18 -6.94
C LEU A 175 6.20 -8.59 -6.31
N LEU A 176 6.74 -9.23 -5.27
CA LEU A 176 8.00 -8.79 -4.66
C LEU A 176 9.15 -8.79 -5.66
N SER A 177 9.22 -9.78 -6.57
CA SER A 177 10.25 -9.81 -7.62
C SER A 177 10.08 -8.65 -8.61
N ILE A 178 8.84 -8.37 -9.03
CA ILE A 178 8.53 -7.22 -9.91
C ILE A 178 8.90 -5.90 -9.20
N PHE A 179 8.53 -5.75 -7.93
CA PHE A 179 8.83 -4.56 -7.15
C PHE A 179 10.34 -4.33 -7.01
N SER A 180 11.09 -5.37 -6.67
CA SER A 180 12.55 -5.29 -6.53
C SER A 180 13.22 -4.98 -7.87
N LEU A 181 12.76 -5.61 -8.96
CA LEU A 181 13.29 -5.35 -10.30
C LEU A 181 13.03 -3.90 -10.73
N THR A 182 11.79 -3.41 -10.57
CA THR A 182 11.45 -2.02 -10.92
C THR A 182 12.21 -1.03 -10.06
N ALA A 183 12.42 -1.32 -8.77
CA ALA A 183 13.23 -0.48 -7.89
C ALA A 183 14.71 -0.45 -8.30
N ALA A 184 15.28 -1.59 -8.66
CA ALA A 184 16.65 -1.67 -9.15
C ALA A 184 16.82 -0.93 -10.49
N LEU A 185 15.88 -1.10 -11.43
CA LEU A 185 15.88 -0.37 -12.71
C LEU A 185 15.77 1.14 -12.51
N LYS A 186 14.92 1.60 -11.57
CA LYS A 186 14.81 3.03 -11.26
C LYS A 186 16.10 3.57 -10.66
N ALA A 187 16.75 2.85 -9.73
CA ALA A 187 18.03 3.25 -9.16
C ALA A 187 19.14 3.25 -10.23
N PHE A 188 19.11 2.30 -11.16
CA PHE A 188 20.01 2.28 -12.31
C PHE A 188 19.81 3.51 -13.20
N ALA A 189 18.56 3.87 -13.49
CA ALA A 189 18.24 5.08 -14.24
C ALA A 189 18.73 6.34 -13.52
N GLN A 190 18.50 6.46 -12.20
CA GLN A 190 19.04 7.58 -11.38
C GLN A 190 20.56 7.70 -11.50
N LYS A 191 21.26 6.56 -11.56
CA LYS A 191 22.72 6.55 -11.62
C LYS A 191 23.29 6.93 -13.00
N TYR A 192 22.71 6.40 -14.07
CA TYR A 192 23.30 6.49 -15.42
C TYR A 192 22.60 7.52 -16.33
N ILE A 193 21.33 7.80 -16.12
CA ILE A 193 20.55 8.79 -16.85
C ILE A 193 20.46 10.09 -16.06
N GLY A 194 20.40 10.00 -14.72
CA GLY A 194 20.23 11.10 -13.80
C GLY A 194 18.85 11.11 -13.14
N PHE A 195 18.66 12.11 -12.28
CA PHE A 195 17.37 12.31 -11.60
C PHE A 195 16.38 12.99 -12.54
N ASP A 196 15.12 12.57 -12.49
CA ASP A 196 14.05 13.23 -13.22
C ASP A 196 13.63 14.56 -12.56
N TYR A 197 12.72 15.29 -13.22
CA TYR A 197 12.29 16.62 -12.77
C TYR A 197 11.71 16.61 -11.34
N GLY A 198 10.85 15.65 -11.01
CA GLY A 198 10.25 15.56 -9.68
C GLY A 198 11.28 15.21 -8.60
N GLU A 199 12.22 14.35 -8.92
CA GLU A 199 13.34 13.98 -8.03
C GLU A 199 14.29 15.17 -7.79
N LEU A 200 14.62 15.92 -8.85
CA LEU A 200 15.43 17.14 -8.72
C LEU A 200 14.73 18.20 -7.87
N GLN A 201 13.44 18.41 -8.07
CA GLN A 201 12.66 19.32 -7.27
C GLN A 201 12.65 18.89 -5.78
N TRP A 202 12.44 17.61 -5.52
CA TRP A 202 12.48 17.07 -4.16
C TRP A 202 13.88 17.19 -3.51
N LEU A 203 14.95 16.93 -4.27
CA LEU A 203 16.32 17.11 -3.80
C LEU A 203 16.58 18.59 -3.45
N ASN A 204 16.16 19.53 -4.28
CA ASN A 204 16.32 20.96 -4.03
C ASN A 204 15.51 21.46 -2.81
N ASN A 205 14.41 20.79 -2.48
CA ASN A 205 13.57 21.09 -1.31
C ASN A 205 14.10 20.45 -0.01
N GLY A 206 15.39 20.08 0.05
CA GLY A 206 16.05 19.59 1.25
C GLY A 206 16.51 18.14 1.19
N GLY A 207 16.02 17.35 0.23
CA GLY A 207 16.43 15.95 0.07
C GLY A 207 17.93 15.78 -0.24
N ALA A 208 18.55 16.78 -0.84
CA ALA A 208 19.99 16.78 -1.15
C ALA A 208 20.87 16.63 0.09
N LEU A 209 20.46 17.14 1.25
CA LEU A 209 21.22 17.06 2.51
C LEU A 209 21.59 15.62 2.90
N THR A 210 20.73 14.66 2.59
CA THR A 210 20.94 13.25 2.95
C THR A 210 21.36 12.38 1.77
N HIS A 211 21.18 12.86 0.52
CA HIS A 211 21.41 12.04 -0.68
C HIS A 211 22.60 12.48 -1.51
N ILE A 212 23.01 13.76 -1.42
CA ILE A 212 24.22 14.27 -2.07
C ILE A 212 25.24 14.56 -0.98
N ILE A 213 26.09 13.57 -0.71
CA ILE A 213 27.09 13.66 0.34
C ILE A 213 28.49 13.81 -0.27
N GLY A 214 29.47 14.28 0.53
CA GLY A 214 30.82 14.56 0.05
C GLY A 214 31.54 13.39 -0.64
N TYR A 215 31.10 12.16 -0.41
CA TYR A 215 31.66 10.96 -1.03
C TYR A 215 30.89 10.48 -2.27
N GLY A 216 29.80 11.13 -2.63
CA GLY A 216 29.00 10.77 -3.80
C GLY A 216 27.48 10.86 -3.59
N THR A 217 26.74 10.39 -4.60
CA THR A 217 25.29 10.39 -4.61
C THR A 217 24.74 9.07 -4.09
N ARG A 218 23.81 9.14 -3.16
CA ARG A 218 23.08 7.99 -2.60
C ARG A 218 21.76 7.86 -3.34
N TYR A 219 21.65 6.83 -4.19
CA TYR A 219 20.44 6.56 -4.96
C TYR A 219 19.35 5.95 -4.08
N PHE A 220 18.11 6.39 -4.24
CA PHE A 220 16.98 6.07 -3.36
C PHE A 220 15.82 5.37 -4.08
N SER A 221 15.85 5.29 -5.43
CA SER A 221 14.81 4.65 -6.24
C SER A 221 13.40 5.18 -5.90
N PHE A 222 12.46 4.31 -5.54
CA PHE A 222 11.09 4.65 -5.11
C PHE A 222 10.97 4.92 -3.61
N PHE A 223 12.03 4.72 -2.83
CA PHE A 223 11.99 4.79 -1.37
C PHE A 223 12.24 6.19 -0.85
N THR A 224 11.87 6.44 0.41
CA THR A 224 12.08 7.71 1.10
C THR A 224 13.55 8.10 1.17
N ASP A 225 14.42 7.10 1.33
CA ASP A 225 15.86 7.30 1.42
C ASP A 225 16.66 6.09 0.89
N ALA A 226 17.95 6.29 0.71
CA ALA A 226 18.85 5.27 0.19
C ALA A 226 19.08 4.10 1.17
N GLY A 227 18.91 4.31 2.48
CA GLY A 227 19.01 3.25 3.48
C GLY A 227 17.84 2.27 3.37
N ASN A 228 16.62 2.81 3.23
CA ASN A 228 15.43 2.01 3.00
C ASN A 228 15.50 1.24 1.66
N PHE A 229 16.00 1.88 0.60
CA PHE A 229 16.26 1.20 -0.67
C PHE A 229 17.26 0.05 -0.49
N GLY A 230 18.43 0.30 0.15
CA GLY A 230 19.45 -0.70 0.39
C GLY A 230 18.94 -1.87 1.23
N SER A 231 18.21 -1.60 2.31
CA SER A 231 17.58 -2.63 3.15
C SER A 231 16.59 -3.49 2.38
N ASN A 232 15.74 -2.86 1.54
CA ASN A 232 14.78 -3.58 0.70
C ASN A 232 15.51 -4.48 -0.31
N MET A 233 16.54 -3.99 -0.97
CA MET A 233 17.33 -4.79 -1.92
C MET A 233 18.12 -5.91 -1.22
N GLY A 234 18.62 -5.68 -0.01
CA GLY A 234 19.27 -6.71 0.80
C GLY A 234 18.31 -7.85 1.16
N CYS A 235 17.12 -7.53 1.64
CA CYS A 235 16.07 -8.52 1.91
C CYS A 235 15.63 -9.26 0.64
N ALA A 236 15.45 -8.55 -0.47
CA ALA A 236 15.10 -9.12 -1.75
C ALA A 236 16.17 -10.10 -2.26
N SER A 237 17.44 -9.73 -2.20
CA SER A 237 18.54 -10.59 -2.63
C SER A 237 18.58 -11.89 -1.83
N LEU A 238 18.41 -11.84 -0.51
CA LEU A 238 18.34 -13.02 0.33
C LEU A 238 17.14 -13.90 -0.05
N LEU A 239 15.94 -13.32 -0.15
CA LEU A 239 14.72 -14.04 -0.53
C LEU A 239 14.89 -14.75 -1.87
N PHE A 240 15.33 -14.03 -2.91
CA PHE A 240 15.41 -14.60 -4.25
C PHE A 240 16.56 -15.59 -4.42
N THR A 241 17.66 -15.41 -3.71
CA THR A 241 18.72 -16.43 -3.63
C THR A 241 18.16 -17.73 -3.04
N LEU A 242 17.44 -17.66 -1.92
CA LEU A 242 16.80 -18.84 -1.34
C LEU A 242 15.79 -19.47 -2.32
N MET A 243 14.98 -18.65 -3.00
CA MET A 243 14.02 -19.17 -4.00
C MET A 243 14.74 -19.85 -5.17
N ALA A 244 15.84 -19.29 -5.67
CA ALA A 244 16.65 -19.89 -6.72
C ALA A 244 17.24 -21.26 -6.31
N MET A 245 17.56 -21.44 -5.03
CA MET A 245 18.05 -22.73 -4.50
C MET A 245 16.93 -23.78 -4.41
N TYR A 246 15.71 -23.39 -4.09
CA TYR A 246 14.58 -24.31 -3.88
C TYR A 246 13.82 -24.66 -5.15
N VAL A 247 13.87 -23.81 -6.19
CA VAL A 247 13.12 -24.04 -7.42
C VAL A 247 13.81 -25.06 -8.30
N SER A 248 13.07 -26.08 -8.72
CA SER A 248 13.60 -27.19 -9.56
C SER A 248 13.73 -26.84 -11.04
N LYS A 249 12.88 -25.93 -11.56
CA LYS A 249 12.88 -25.54 -12.99
C LYS A 249 14.01 -24.55 -13.27
N THR A 250 14.92 -24.90 -14.19
CA THR A 250 16.09 -24.07 -14.55
C THR A 250 15.71 -22.63 -14.95
N GLY A 251 14.66 -22.44 -15.76
CA GLY A 251 14.23 -21.10 -16.16
C GLY A 251 13.76 -20.23 -14.99
N GLN A 252 13.07 -20.81 -13.99
CA GLN A 252 12.69 -20.10 -12.78
C GLN A 252 13.89 -19.82 -11.86
N ARG A 253 14.83 -20.75 -11.82
CA ARG A 253 16.09 -20.57 -11.07
C ARG A 253 16.87 -19.38 -11.62
N ILE A 254 17.02 -19.26 -12.94
CA ILE A 254 17.70 -18.13 -13.59
C ILE A 254 16.95 -16.82 -13.34
N TYR A 255 15.61 -16.86 -13.32
CA TYR A 255 14.79 -15.68 -13.06
C TYR A 255 15.00 -15.11 -11.64
N TYR A 256 15.16 -15.98 -10.63
CA TYR A 256 15.36 -15.54 -9.23
C TYR A 256 16.83 -15.26 -8.89
N PHE A 257 17.78 -15.72 -9.69
CA PHE A 257 19.20 -15.48 -9.48
C PHE A 257 19.65 -14.15 -10.11
#